data_78bee805d5d16b77803e6507fa5ea6f4
#
_entry.id   78bee805d5d16b77803e6507fa5ea6f4
#
_cell.length_a   1.000
_cell.length_b   1.000
_cell.length_c   1.000
_cell.angle_alpha   90.00
_cell.angle_beta   90.00
_cell.angle_gamma   90.00
#
_symmetry.space_group_name_H-M   'P 1'
#
loop_
_entity.id
_entity.type
_entity.pdbx_description
1 polymer ?
#
loop_
_entity_poly.entity_id
_entity_poly.type
_entity_poly.pdbx_seq_one_letter_code
_entity_poly.pdbx_strand_id
1 'polypeptide(L)'
;MGSSRNWRSVAKALSEDYHVYALDLPEHGNSLHSEETSLPKMCQQVGGWLGRQIEGTYTLCGHSLGGKVAMLLACTQPQNLEGLVVVDIAPRDYPPEHHLPTLDALLALDHSSLSSRKQADEVLAEQIPNWAFRQFLLTNLIEDNGVWKWRANLAALHRSMPRLSSNPLGKEDRYTGKTLFLRGGKSGYLRREHFSLVYDAFPEAEIVTLPEAGHDVHVEDKVGFLAHLKNFLHGVS
;
A
#
# COMPACT_ATOMS: atom_id res chain seq x y z
N MET A 1 3.63 -1.76 -5.76
CA MET A 1 3.42 -3.04 -6.46
C MET A 1 3.48 -4.21 -5.48
N GLY A 2 2.86 -4.09 -4.32
CA GLY A 2 2.73 -5.17 -3.35
C GLY A 2 1.51 -6.05 -3.61
N SER A 3 1.32 -7.05 -2.77
CA SER A 3 0.12 -7.87 -2.72
C SER A 3 -0.21 -8.23 -1.27
N SER A 4 -1.36 -8.85 -1.04
CA SER A 4 -1.78 -9.39 0.26
C SER A 4 -0.71 -10.28 0.91
N ARG A 5 0.14 -10.93 0.12
CA ARG A 5 1.24 -11.78 0.60
C ARG A 5 2.27 -11.02 1.45
N ASN A 6 2.46 -9.73 1.19
CA ASN A 6 3.40 -8.89 1.95
C ASN A 6 2.93 -8.70 3.40
N TRP A 7 1.64 -8.84 3.65
CA TRP A 7 1.02 -8.71 4.97
C TRP A 7 0.91 -10.01 5.75
N ARG A 8 1.30 -11.17 5.16
CA ARG A 8 1.14 -12.48 5.80
C ARG A 8 1.73 -12.56 7.21
N SER A 9 2.90 -11.97 7.43
CA SER A 9 3.56 -12.03 8.74
C SER A 9 2.88 -11.15 9.79
N VAL A 10 2.30 -10.03 9.38
CA VAL A 10 1.49 -9.14 10.24
C VAL A 10 0.16 -9.81 10.53
N ALA A 11 -0.52 -10.31 9.51
CA ALA A 11 -1.79 -11.02 9.65
C ALA A 11 -1.67 -12.22 10.62
N LYS A 12 -0.60 -13.02 10.50
CA LYS A 12 -0.32 -14.11 11.43
C LYS A 12 -0.12 -13.64 12.87
N ALA A 13 0.54 -12.49 13.08
CA ALA A 13 0.78 -11.96 14.41
C ALA A 13 -0.48 -11.36 15.08
N LEU A 14 -1.51 -11.07 14.30
CA LEU A 14 -2.80 -10.54 14.77
C LEU A 14 -3.90 -11.61 14.84
N SER A 15 -3.72 -12.76 14.20
CA SER A 15 -4.80 -13.75 13.99
C SER A 15 -5.27 -14.49 15.26
N GLU A 16 -4.57 -14.32 16.38
CA GLU A 16 -5.01 -14.85 17.67
C GLU A 16 -6.12 -13.98 18.29
N ASP A 17 -6.08 -12.66 18.02
CA ASP A 17 -6.96 -11.68 18.64
C ASP A 17 -7.98 -11.08 17.65
N TYR A 18 -7.68 -11.13 16.33
CA TYR A 18 -8.46 -10.44 15.29
C TYR A 18 -8.71 -11.32 14.07
N HIS A 19 -9.86 -11.12 13.43
CA HIS A 19 -10.09 -11.62 12.08
C HIS A 19 -9.46 -10.67 11.07
N VAL A 20 -8.42 -11.13 10.36
CA VAL A 20 -7.61 -10.29 9.49
C VAL A 20 -7.85 -10.61 8.02
N TYR A 21 -8.27 -9.61 7.27
CA TYR A 21 -8.39 -9.67 5.81
C TYR A 21 -7.24 -8.90 5.16
N ALA A 22 -6.43 -9.56 4.36
CA ALA A 22 -5.40 -8.93 3.55
C ALA A 22 -5.84 -8.88 2.09
N LEU A 23 -6.06 -7.68 1.56
CA LEU A 23 -6.62 -7.48 0.22
C LEU A 23 -5.52 -7.24 -0.81
N ASP A 24 -5.70 -7.80 -2.00
CA ASP A 24 -5.02 -7.34 -3.20
C ASP A 24 -5.79 -6.13 -3.75
N LEU A 25 -5.14 -4.97 -3.83
CA LEU A 25 -5.76 -3.80 -4.46
C LEU A 25 -6.06 -4.06 -5.95
N PRO A 26 -7.02 -3.36 -6.57
CA PRO A 26 -7.20 -3.40 -8.01
C PRO A 26 -5.87 -3.25 -8.75
N GLU A 27 -5.68 -3.98 -9.83
CA GLU A 27 -4.46 -4.07 -10.64
C GLU A 27 -3.28 -4.79 -9.94
N HIS A 28 -3.46 -5.30 -8.70
CA HIS A 28 -2.43 -5.99 -7.93
C HIS A 28 -2.83 -7.42 -7.60
N GLY A 29 -1.83 -8.28 -7.41
CA GLY A 29 -2.01 -9.64 -6.92
C GLY A 29 -2.98 -10.46 -7.79
N ASN A 30 -4.01 -11.01 -7.16
CA ASN A 30 -5.08 -11.77 -7.83
C ASN A 30 -6.37 -10.94 -8.02
N SER A 31 -6.33 -9.64 -7.76
CA SER A 31 -7.48 -8.76 -7.97
C SER A 31 -7.78 -8.56 -9.46
N LEU A 32 -8.98 -8.07 -9.75
CA LEU A 32 -9.41 -7.79 -11.13
C LEU A 32 -8.50 -6.75 -11.79
N HIS A 33 -8.24 -6.96 -13.06
CA HIS A 33 -7.47 -6.06 -13.92
C HIS A 33 -8.41 -5.27 -14.84
N SER A 34 -8.05 -4.01 -15.09
CA SER A 34 -8.74 -3.11 -16.01
C SER A 34 -7.72 -2.39 -16.90
N GLU A 35 -8.18 -1.67 -17.91
CA GLU A 35 -7.27 -0.92 -18.78
C GLU A 35 -6.66 0.30 -18.07
N GLU A 36 -7.46 0.95 -17.20
CA GLU A 36 -7.04 2.11 -16.41
C GLU A 36 -7.62 2.04 -15.02
N THR A 37 -6.91 2.65 -14.06
CA THR A 37 -7.36 2.75 -12.68
C THR A 37 -7.18 4.16 -12.12
N SER A 38 -7.72 4.40 -10.92
CA SER A 38 -7.57 5.65 -10.19
C SER A 38 -7.85 5.41 -8.70
N LEU A 39 -7.45 6.35 -7.85
CA LEU A 39 -7.74 6.26 -6.41
C LEU A 39 -9.25 6.12 -6.13
N PRO A 40 -10.16 6.91 -6.75
CA PRO A 40 -11.60 6.70 -6.58
C PRO A 40 -12.10 5.32 -7.03
N LYS A 41 -11.60 4.79 -8.16
CA LYS A 41 -11.94 3.44 -8.62
C LYS A 41 -11.50 2.36 -7.62
N MET A 42 -10.26 2.45 -7.12
CA MET A 42 -9.75 1.53 -6.11
C MET A 42 -10.56 1.62 -4.82
N CYS A 43 -10.85 2.84 -4.35
CA CYS A 43 -11.68 3.10 -3.18
C CYS A 43 -13.08 2.47 -3.32
N GLN A 44 -13.75 2.67 -4.45
CA GLN A 44 -15.07 2.09 -4.73
C GLN A 44 -15.05 0.55 -4.68
N GLN A 45 -14.02 -0.07 -5.26
CA GLN A 45 -13.90 -1.53 -5.30
C GLN A 45 -13.60 -2.11 -3.92
N VAL A 46 -12.70 -1.47 -3.15
CA VAL A 46 -12.40 -1.87 -1.76
C VAL A 46 -13.62 -1.67 -0.87
N GLY A 47 -14.27 -0.51 -0.93
CA GLY A 47 -15.49 -0.23 -0.15
C GLY A 47 -16.63 -1.19 -0.49
N GLY A 48 -16.83 -1.49 -1.78
CA GLY A 48 -17.81 -2.48 -2.21
C GLY A 48 -17.49 -3.91 -1.74
N TRP A 49 -16.21 -4.28 -1.62
CA TRP A 49 -15.80 -5.55 -1.03
C TRP A 49 -16.06 -5.56 0.49
N LEU A 50 -15.67 -4.51 1.20
CA LEU A 50 -15.90 -4.37 2.64
C LEU A 50 -17.39 -4.50 2.97
N GLY A 51 -18.25 -3.77 2.27
CA GLY A 51 -19.71 -3.82 2.49
C GLY A 51 -20.37 -5.17 2.22
N ARG A 52 -19.71 -6.08 1.47
CA ARG A 52 -20.22 -7.44 1.23
C ARG A 52 -19.64 -8.48 2.18
N GLN A 53 -18.44 -8.26 2.72
CA GLN A 53 -17.69 -9.27 3.45
C GLN A 53 -17.62 -9.02 4.95
N ILE A 54 -17.76 -7.76 5.37
CA ILE A 54 -17.61 -7.40 6.77
C ILE A 54 -18.99 -7.07 7.35
N GLU A 55 -19.40 -7.89 8.31
CA GLU A 55 -20.53 -7.59 9.16
C GLU A 55 -20.01 -6.92 10.45
N GLY A 56 -20.55 -5.74 10.78
CA GLY A 56 -20.11 -4.96 11.93
C GLY A 56 -18.98 -3.97 11.62
N THR A 57 -18.21 -3.64 12.64
CA THR A 57 -17.16 -2.62 12.58
C THR A 57 -15.79 -3.20 12.21
N TYR A 58 -14.90 -2.35 11.69
CA TYR A 58 -13.55 -2.76 11.29
C TYR A 58 -12.53 -1.65 11.43
N THR A 59 -11.27 -2.01 11.56
CA THR A 59 -10.12 -1.11 11.40
C THR A 59 -9.49 -1.33 10.01
N LEU A 60 -9.19 -0.24 9.31
CA LEU A 60 -8.57 -0.27 8.00
C LEU A 60 -7.09 0.12 8.11
N CYS A 61 -6.20 -0.72 7.59
CA CYS A 61 -4.77 -0.45 7.53
C CYS A 61 -4.29 -0.42 6.09
N GLY A 62 -3.61 0.65 5.68
CA GLY A 62 -3.06 0.79 4.33
C GLY A 62 -1.65 1.34 4.31
N HIS A 63 -0.77 0.73 3.49
CA HIS A 63 0.60 1.19 3.26
C HIS A 63 0.71 1.85 1.88
N SER A 64 1.40 2.98 1.81
CA SER A 64 1.73 3.66 0.54
C SER A 64 0.47 3.91 -0.29
N LEU A 65 0.34 3.35 -1.49
CA LEU A 65 -0.88 3.42 -2.33
C LEU A 65 -2.12 2.91 -1.56
N GLY A 66 -1.97 1.82 -0.80
CA GLY A 66 -3.04 1.32 0.08
C GLY A 66 -3.44 2.33 1.16
N GLY A 67 -2.49 3.11 1.66
CA GLY A 67 -2.74 4.22 2.58
C GLY A 67 -3.54 5.35 1.93
N LYS A 68 -3.26 5.71 0.67
CA LYS A 68 -4.06 6.68 -0.09
C LYS A 68 -5.50 6.21 -0.28
N VAL A 69 -5.69 4.94 -0.63
CA VAL A 69 -7.03 4.35 -0.78
C VAL A 69 -7.76 4.33 0.57
N ALA A 70 -7.06 3.97 1.65
CA ALA A 70 -7.63 3.94 3.00
C ALA A 70 -8.03 5.33 3.49
N MET A 71 -7.22 6.36 3.27
CA MET A 71 -7.54 7.75 3.60
C MET A 71 -8.80 8.22 2.84
N LEU A 72 -8.87 7.97 1.53
CA LEU A 72 -10.03 8.34 0.72
C LEU A 72 -11.29 7.61 1.20
N LEU A 73 -11.18 6.32 1.51
CA LEU A 73 -12.31 5.52 2.01
C LEU A 73 -12.80 6.04 3.36
N ALA A 74 -11.90 6.36 4.28
CA ALA A 74 -12.24 6.91 5.59
C ALA A 74 -13.01 8.25 5.48
N CYS A 75 -12.62 9.11 4.54
CA CYS A 75 -13.30 10.40 4.33
C CYS A 75 -14.64 10.27 3.59
N THR A 76 -14.80 9.26 2.69
CA THR A 76 -15.99 9.15 1.83
C THR A 76 -16.98 8.09 2.28
N GLN A 77 -16.55 7.07 3.01
CA GLN A 77 -17.34 5.92 3.44
C GLN A 77 -16.98 5.49 4.87
N PRO A 78 -17.12 6.38 5.88
CA PRO A 78 -16.68 6.11 7.26
C PRO A 78 -17.58 5.14 8.03
N GLN A 79 -18.67 4.65 7.44
CA GLN A 79 -19.60 3.76 8.12
C GLN A 79 -18.88 2.47 8.54
N ASN A 80 -19.07 2.09 9.80
CA ASN A 80 -18.45 0.92 10.43
C ASN A 80 -16.91 0.97 10.54
N LEU A 81 -16.26 2.08 10.18
CA LEU A 81 -14.83 2.26 10.35
C LEU A 81 -14.53 2.77 11.77
N GLU A 82 -14.00 1.90 12.64
CA GLU A 82 -13.64 2.25 14.02
C GLU A 82 -12.26 2.90 14.12
N GLY A 83 -11.34 2.50 13.24
CA GLY A 83 -9.98 3.02 13.25
C GLY A 83 -9.34 3.00 11.87
N LEU A 84 -8.50 3.99 11.62
CA LEU A 84 -7.70 4.10 10.40
C LEU A 84 -6.21 4.02 10.76
N VAL A 85 -5.46 3.16 10.06
CA VAL A 85 -4.00 3.08 10.17
C VAL A 85 -3.40 3.35 8.80
N VAL A 86 -2.60 4.41 8.70
CA VAL A 86 -1.90 4.82 7.48
C VAL A 86 -0.40 4.61 7.65
N VAL A 87 0.20 3.82 6.78
CA VAL A 87 1.62 3.47 6.86
C VAL A 87 2.41 4.19 5.78
N ASP A 88 3.24 5.10 6.23
CA ASP A 88 4.29 5.85 5.52
C ASP A 88 3.86 6.52 4.21
N ILE A 89 2.75 7.25 4.26
CA ILE A 89 2.27 8.10 3.18
C ILE A 89 1.50 9.31 3.74
N ALA A 90 1.58 10.46 3.09
CA ALA A 90 0.84 11.68 3.43
C ALA A 90 -0.28 11.96 2.42
N PRO A 91 -1.34 12.72 2.80
CA PRO A 91 -2.38 13.18 1.89
C PRO A 91 -1.88 14.35 1.03
N ARG A 92 -1.05 14.04 0.01
CA ARG A 92 -0.47 15.02 -0.91
C ARG A 92 -0.16 14.42 -2.27
N ASP A 93 0.18 15.28 -3.23
CA ASP A 93 0.75 14.86 -4.50
C ASP A 93 2.18 14.33 -4.31
N TYR A 94 2.53 13.34 -5.12
CA TYR A 94 3.88 12.79 -5.26
C TYR A 94 4.28 12.85 -6.73
N PRO A 95 5.55 13.10 -7.06
CA PRO A 95 6.00 13.04 -8.44
C PRO A 95 5.83 11.63 -9.02
N PRO A 96 5.07 11.45 -10.11
CA PRO A 96 4.91 10.14 -10.75
C PRO A 96 6.23 9.58 -11.27
N GLU A 97 7.21 10.45 -11.56
CA GLU A 97 8.55 10.14 -12.01
C GLU A 97 9.34 9.28 -11.02
N HIS A 98 8.94 9.24 -9.74
CA HIS A 98 9.54 8.35 -8.75
C HIS A 98 9.28 6.87 -9.03
N HIS A 99 8.19 6.56 -9.75
CA HIS A 99 7.75 5.18 -9.99
C HIS A 99 7.84 4.75 -11.45
N LEU A 100 7.75 5.69 -12.40
CA LEU A 100 7.74 5.39 -13.83
C LEU A 100 8.99 4.64 -14.30
N PRO A 101 10.24 5.03 -13.92
CA PRO A 101 11.42 4.28 -14.36
C PRO A 101 11.43 2.81 -13.92
N THR A 102 10.93 2.55 -12.71
CA THR A 102 10.79 1.16 -12.24
C THR A 102 9.76 0.39 -13.07
N LEU A 103 8.61 1.00 -13.36
CA LEU A 103 7.57 0.36 -14.18
C LEU A 103 8.04 0.14 -15.60
N ASP A 104 8.78 1.10 -16.17
CA ASP A 104 9.38 0.97 -17.52
C ASP A 104 10.34 -0.23 -17.57
N ALA A 105 11.24 -0.36 -16.58
CA ALA A 105 12.17 -1.48 -16.50
C ALA A 105 11.44 -2.83 -16.39
N LEU A 106 10.36 -2.90 -15.59
CA LEU A 106 9.58 -4.14 -15.46
C LEU A 106 8.79 -4.47 -16.73
N LEU A 107 8.24 -3.47 -17.42
CA LEU A 107 7.50 -3.66 -18.67
C LEU A 107 8.42 -4.05 -19.85
N ALA A 108 9.67 -3.58 -19.82
CA ALA A 108 10.67 -3.91 -20.83
C ALA A 108 11.24 -5.33 -20.72
N LEU A 109 10.98 -6.02 -19.59
CA LEU A 109 11.48 -7.39 -19.36
C LEU A 109 10.86 -8.36 -20.40
N ASP A 110 11.71 -8.98 -21.21
CA ASP A 110 11.28 -10.01 -22.14
C ASP A 110 10.99 -11.33 -21.43
N HIS A 111 9.73 -11.59 -21.18
CA HIS A 111 9.26 -12.80 -20.49
C HIS A 111 9.53 -14.09 -21.29
N SER A 112 9.62 -14.01 -22.62
CA SER A 112 9.79 -15.17 -23.48
C SER A 112 11.19 -15.78 -23.38
N SER A 113 12.17 -14.97 -23.00
CA SER A 113 13.56 -15.36 -22.83
C SER A 113 13.90 -15.87 -21.43
N LEU A 114 12.95 -15.72 -20.45
CA LEU A 114 13.22 -16.07 -19.06
C LEU A 114 13.16 -17.57 -18.81
N SER A 115 14.23 -18.09 -18.21
CA SER A 115 14.31 -19.45 -17.70
C SER A 115 14.11 -19.54 -16.18
N SER A 116 14.27 -18.42 -15.46
CA SER A 116 14.18 -18.37 -14.01
C SER A 116 13.97 -16.95 -13.48
N ARG A 117 13.45 -16.86 -12.25
CA ARG A 117 13.38 -15.56 -11.52
C ARG A 117 14.79 -14.98 -11.26
N LYS A 118 15.82 -15.84 -11.12
CA LYS A 118 17.20 -15.40 -10.97
C LYS A 118 17.69 -14.66 -12.21
N GLN A 119 17.38 -15.17 -13.40
CA GLN A 119 17.71 -14.47 -14.64
C GLN A 119 17.01 -13.12 -14.75
N ALA A 120 15.73 -13.04 -14.35
CA ALA A 120 15.02 -11.76 -14.28
C ALA A 120 15.69 -10.77 -13.30
N ASP A 121 16.17 -11.25 -12.15
CA ASP A 121 16.94 -10.44 -11.19
C ASP A 121 18.22 -9.89 -11.81
N GLU A 122 18.97 -10.70 -12.53
CA GLU A 122 20.20 -10.32 -13.21
C GLU A 122 19.94 -9.25 -14.29
N VAL A 123 18.89 -9.44 -15.12
CA VAL A 123 18.50 -8.46 -16.17
C VAL A 123 18.08 -7.13 -15.57
N LEU A 124 17.32 -7.14 -14.48
CA LEU A 124 16.81 -5.92 -13.86
C LEU A 124 17.84 -5.19 -12.97
N ALA A 125 19.02 -5.79 -12.71
CA ALA A 125 19.98 -5.26 -11.75
C ALA A 125 20.55 -3.89 -12.13
N GLU A 126 20.68 -3.60 -13.42
CA GLU A 126 21.17 -2.32 -13.93
C GLU A 126 20.16 -1.17 -13.70
N GLN A 127 18.89 -1.39 -14.04
CA GLN A 127 17.84 -0.38 -13.93
C GLN A 127 17.29 -0.24 -12.50
N ILE A 128 17.36 -1.31 -11.70
CA ILE A 128 16.88 -1.35 -10.32
C ILE A 128 18.02 -1.86 -9.41
N PRO A 129 19.00 -1.00 -9.07
CA PRO A 129 20.22 -1.43 -8.34
C PRO A 129 19.96 -1.95 -6.93
N ASN A 130 18.93 -1.44 -6.23
CA ASN A 130 18.60 -1.88 -4.88
C ASN A 130 18.09 -3.34 -4.91
N TRP A 131 18.92 -4.26 -4.43
CA TRP A 131 18.63 -5.69 -4.43
C TRP A 131 17.36 -6.04 -3.65
N ALA A 132 17.17 -5.49 -2.45
CA ALA A 132 16.01 -5.81 -1.62
C ALA A 132 14.70 -5.36 -2.29
N PHE A 133 14.70 -4.14 -2.86
CA PHE A 133 13.55 -3.62 -3.61
C PHE A 133 13.29 -4.47 -4.87
N ARG A 134 14.33 -4.86 -5.60
CA ARG A 134 14.20 -5.74 -6.77
C ARG A 134 13.62 -7.11 -6.40
N GLN A 135 14.08 -7.73 -5.28
CA GLN A 135 13.49 -8.97 -4.78
C GLN A 135 12.01 -8.81 -4.43
N PHE A 136 11.65 -7.70 -3.79
CA PHE A 136 10.24 -7.39 -3.52
C PHE A 136 9.40 -7.33 -4.82
N LEU A 137 9.88 -6.64 -5.85
CA LEU A 137 9.21 -6.56 -7.15
C LEU A 137 9.06 -7.93 -7.81
N LEU A 138 10.11 -8.75 -7.76
CA LEU A 138 10.14 -10.10 -8.33
C LEU A 138 9.19 -11.09 -7.63
N THR A 139 8.67 -10.78 -6.45
CA THR A 139 7.58 -11.58 -5.85
C THR A 139 6.31 -11.60 -6.71
N ASN A 140 6.15 -10.60 -7.59
CA ASN A 140 5.04 -10.50 -8.54
C ASN A 140 5.32 -11.17 -9.89
N LEU A 141 6.56 -11.62 -10.16
CA LEU A 141 6.87 -12.40 -11.34
C LEU A 141 6.54 -13.87 -11.08
N ILE A 142 5.60 -14.40 -11.83
CA ILE A 142 5.10 -15.78 -11.68
C ILE A 142 5.30 -16.55 -12.97
N GLU A 143 5.50 -17.85 -12.81
CA GLU A 143 5.43 -18.80 -13.91
C GLU A 143 4.05 -19.46 -13.92
N ASP A 144 3.43 -19.46 -15.08
CA ASP A 144 2.12 -20.08 -15.31
C ASP A 144 2.17 -20.90 -16.60
N ASN A 145 2.11 -22.22 -16.48
CA ASN A 145 2.23 -23.18 -17.58
C ASN A 145 3.48 -22.98 -18.45
N GLY A 146 4.63 -22.72 -17.82
CA GLY A 146 5.91 -22.50 -18.51
C GLY A 146 6.09 -21.07 -19.07
N VAL A 147 5.14 -20.18 -18.84
CA VAL A 147 5.21 -18.79 -19.29
C VAL A 147 5.38 -17.86 -18.08
N TRP A 148 6.43 -17.04 -18.10
CA TRP A 148 6.64 -16.01 -17.10
C TRP A 148 5.72 -14.82 -17.39
N LYS A 149 5.11 -14.27 -16.32
CA LYS A 149 4.27 -13.08 -16.39
C LYS A 149 4.26 -12.29 -15.09
N TRP A 150 3.98 -11.01 -15.17
CA TRP A 150 3.68 -10.22 -14.00
C TRP A 150 2.28 -10.52 -13.49
N ARG A 151 2.14 -10.71 -12.18
CA ARG A 151 0.83 -10.86 -11.53
C ARG A 151 0.10 -9.53 -11.45
N ALA A 152 0.83 -8.41 -11.25
CA ALA A 152 0.27 -7.07 -11.28
C ALA A 152 0.07 -6.59 -12.71
N ASN A 153 -0.96 -5.81 -12.97
CA ASN A 153 -1.22 -5.17 -14.25
C ASN A 153 -0.34 -3.91 -14.41
N LEU A 154 0.94 -4.14 -14.69
CA LEU A 154 1.93 -3.06 -14.77
C LEU A 154 1.57 -2.01 -15.82
N ALA A 155 0.97 -2.41 -16.93
CA ALA A 155 0.58 -1.48 -18.00
C ALA A 155 -0.52 -0.51 -17.55
N ALA A 156 -1.53 -0.99 -16.84
CA ALA A 156 -2.57 -0.12 -16.27
C ALA A 156 -2.01 0.79 -15.17
N LEU A 157 -1.14 0.26 -14.30
CA LEU A 157 -0.48 1.03 -13.24
C LEU A 157 0.40 2.13 -13.84
N HIS A 158 1.17 1.83 -14.87
CA HIS A 158 2.01 2.80 -15.58
C HIS A 158 1.16 3.94 -16.17
N ARG A 159 0.15 3.62 -16.97
CA ARG A 159 -0.75 4.63 -17.58
C ARG A 159 -1.47 5.48 -16.55
N SER A 160 -1.79 4.90 -15.39
CA SER A 160 -2.54 5.55 -14.32
C SER A 160 -1.65 6.26 -13.30
N MET A 161 -0.32 6.17 -13.42
CA MET A 161 0.62 6.65 -12.40
C MET A 161 0.40 8.13 -12.01
N PRO A 162 0.16 9.08 -12.93
CA PRO A 162 -0.14 10.46 -12.55
C PRO A 162 -1.36 10.58 -11.61
N ARG A 163 -2.43 9.81 -11.88
CA ARG A 163 -3.66 9.80 -11.05
C ARG A 163 -3.45 9.08 -9.72
N LEU A 164 -2.62 8.03 -9.68
CA LEU A 164 -2.31 7.29 -8.45
C LEU A 164 -1.33 8.06 -7.56
N SER A 165 -0.50 8.90 -8.16
CA SER A 165 0.44 9.76 -7.44
C SER A 165 -0.20 11.03 -6.85
N SER A 166 -1.41 11.42 -7.30
CA SER A 166 -2.10 12.61 -6.81
C SER A 166 -2.51 12.50 -5.34
N ASN A 167 -2.80 13.66 -4.73
CA ASN A 167 -3.44 13.71 -3.42
C ASN A 167 -4.77 12.94 -3.46
N PRO A 168 -5.02 12.00 -2.52
CA PRO A 168 -6.30 11.28 -2.47
C PRO A 168 -7.48 12.14 -2.03
N LEU A 169 -7.23 13.28 -1.37
CA LEU A 169 -8.24 14.07 -0.67
C LEU A 169 -8.43 15.45 -1.30
N GLY A 170 -9.66 15.93 -1.31
CA GLY A 170 -10.01 17.32 -1.54
C GLY A 170 -9.80 18.19 -0.29
N LYS A 171 -9.97 19.51 -0.45
CA LYS A 171 -9.73 20.46 0.65
C LYS A 171 -10.69 20.31 1.84
N GLU A 172 -11.91 19.84 1.59
CA GLU A 172 -12.95 19.68 2.60
C GLU A 172 -13.03 18.27 3.19
N ASP A 173 -12.26 17.32 2.61
CA ASP A 173 -12.28 15.94 3.08
C ASP A 173 -11.69 15.85 4.48
N ARG A 174 -12.46 15.29 5.40
CA ARG A 174 -12.09 15.09 6.82
C ARG A 174 -12.57 13.75 7.31
N TYR A 175 -11.78 13.15 8.17
CA TYR A 175 -12.18 12.00 8.99
C TYR A 175 -11.80 12.26 10.44
N THR A 176 -12.81 12.32 11.32
CA THR A 176 -12.66 12.64 12.75
C THR A 176 -12.60 11.40 13.64
N GLY A 177 -12.54 10.21 13.05
CA GLY A 177 -12.36 8.95 13.78
C GLY A 177 -10.90 8.74 14.19
N LYS A 178 -10.69 7.79 15.09
CA LYS A 178 -9.35 7.44 15.56
C LYS A 178 -8.43 7.07 14.40
N THR A 179 -7.28 7.69 14.34
CA THR A 179 -6.34 7.53 13.23
C THR A 179 -4.90 7.41 13.75
N LEU A 180 -4.17 6.43 13.21
CA LEU A 180 -2.74 6.22 13.46
C LEU A 180 -1.96 6.34 12.16
N PHE A 181 -0.97 7.24 12.14
CA PHE A 181 0.04 7.28 11.10
C PHE A 181 1.35 6.68 11.61
N LEU A 182 1.80 5.59 10.98
CA LEU A 182 3.10 4.97 11.27
C LEU A 182 4.08 5.31 10.15
N ARG A 183 5.14 6.08 10.47
CA ARG A 183 6.11 6.50 9.48
C ARG A 183 7.50 5.94 9.75
N GLY A 184 8.27 5.71 8.67
CA GLY A 184 9.69 5.43 8.76
C GLY A 184 10.51 6.70 8.99
N GLY A 185 11.44 6.66 9.93
CA GLY A 185 12.33 7.80 10.21
C GLY A 185 13.25 8.14 9.05
N LYS A 186 13.65 7.13 8.28
CA LYS A 186 14.51 7.24 7.09
C LYS A 186 13.73 7.44 5.78
N SER A 187 12.38 7.43 5.84
CA SER A 187 11.52 7.59 4.68
C SER A 187 11.33 9.05 4.26
N GLY A 188 11.24 9.29 2.95
CA GLY A 188 10.86 10.58 2.37
C GLY A 188 9.36 10.77 2.13
N TYR A 189 8.53 9.73 2.34
CA TYR A 189 7.11 9.79 1.99
C TYR A 189 6.27 10.58 2.99
N LEU A 190 6.43 10.35 4.29
CA LEU A 190 5.79 11.13 5.34
C LEU A 190 6.87 11.80 6.20
N ARG A 191 7.20 13.05 5.92
CA ARG A 191 8.16 13.86 6.68
C ARG A 191 7.43 14.75 7.69
N ARG A 192 8.16 15.32 8.65
CA ARG A 192 7.61 16.26 9.64
C ARG A 192 6.92 17.46 9.01
N GLU A 193 7.45 17.97 7.90
CA GLU A 193 6.87 19.08 7.14
C GLU A 193 5.47 18.77 6.56
N HIS A 194 5.09 17.52 6.48
CA HIS A 194 3.77 17.07 6.00
C HIS A 194 2.73 16.88 7.13
N PHE A 195 3.11 17.04 8.41
CA PHE A 195 2.22 16.73 9.53
C PHE A 195 1.00 17.65 9.58
N SER A 196 1.15 18.94 9.18
CA SER A 196 0.01 19.84 9.06
C SER A 196 -1.04 19.30 8.09
N LEU A 197 -0.63 18.75 6.93
CA LEU A 197 -1.54 18.15 5.97
C LEU A 197 -2.29 16.94 6.54
N VAL A 198 -1.62 16.18 7.41
CA VAL A 198 -2.27 15.06 8.12
C VAL A 198 -3.31 15.58 9.08
N TYR A 199 -2.96 16.52 9.97
CA TYR A 199 -3.90 17.05 10.96
C TYR A 199 -5.05 17.84 10.36
N ASP A 200 -4.83 18.47 9.21
CA ASP A 200 -5.88 19.16 8.46
C ASP A 200 -7.00 18.18 8.02
N ALA A 201 -6.66 16.97 7.60
CA ALA A 201 -7.62 15.97 7.14
C ALA A 201 -8.03 14.96 8.23
N PHE A 202 -7.15 14.71 9.22
CA PHE A 202 -7.31 13.74 10.30
C PHE A 202 -6.98 14.40 11.65
N PRO A 203 -7.86 15.24 12.21
CA PRO A 203 -7.57 16.02 13.42
C PRO A 203 -7.28 15.16 14.65
N GLU A 204 -7.80 13.95 14.73
CA GLU A 204 -7.59 12.98 15.81
C GLU A 204 -6.40 12.01 15.52
N ALA A 205 -5.52 12.36 14.57
CA ALA A 205 -4.43 11.49 14.20
C ALA A 205 -3.30 11.49 15.25
N GLU A 206 -2.84 10.31 15.61
CA GLU A 206 -1.55 10.09 16.23
C GLU A 206 -0.50 9.81 15.14
N ILE A 207 0.66 10.45 15.20
CA ILE A 207 1.77 10.20 14.26
C ILE A 207 2.95 9.61 15.02
N VAL A 208 3.25 8.35 14.76
CA VAL A 208 4.38 7.62 15.36
C VAL A 208 5.50 7.46 14.33
N THR A 209 6.74 7.70 14.77
CA THR A 209 7.93 7.50 13.95
C THR A 209 8.69 6.27 14.43
N LEU A 210 9.00 5.34 13.53
CA LEU A 210 9.95 4.26 13.74
C LEU A 210 11.31 4.71 13.17
N PRO A 211 12.28 5.08 14.03
CA PRO A 211 13.44 5.88 13.61
C PRO A 211 14.32 5.19 12.57
N GLU A 212 14.48 3.87 12.69
CA GLU A 212 15.39 3.09 11.85
C GLU A 212 14.75 2.55 10.57
N ALA A 213 13.41 2.60 10.48
CA ALA A 213 12.69 2.10 9.31
C ALA A 213 12.72 3.10 8.14
N GLY A 214 12.74 2.58 6.92
CA GLY A 214 12.47 3.29 5.68
C GLY A 214 10.98 3.24 5.31
N HIS A 215 10.70 3.08 4.01
CA HIS A 215 9.33 3.09 3.50
C HIS A 215 8.52 1.84 3.87
N ASP A 216 9.15 0.67 3.91
CA ASP A 216 8.49 -0.59 4.21
C ASP A 216 8.48 -0.87 5.72
N VAL A 217 7.90 0.06 6.49
CA VAL A 217 7.91 0.10 7.97
C VAL A 217 7.52 -1.23 8.61
N HIS A 218 6.46 -1.88 8.08
CA HIS A 218 5.94 -3.17 8.56
C HIS A 218 6.87 -4.37 8.30
N VAL A 219 7.91 -4.16 7.50
CA VAL A 219 8.96 -5.15 7.18
C VAL A 219 10.26 -4.79 7.88
N GLU A 220 10.69 -3.53 7.79
CA GLU A 220 11.98 -3.06 8.27
C GLU A 220 12.06 -2.94 9.80
N ASP A 221 10.96 -2.55 10.46
CA ASP A 221 10.80 -2.61 11.91
C ASP A 221 9.47 -3.28 12.29
N LYS A 222 9.39 -4.56 12.00
CA LYS A 222 8.18 -5.34 12.27
C LYS A 222 7.78 -5.35 13.76
N VAL A 223 8.75 -5.34 14.66
CA VAL A 223 8.49 -5.40 16.10
C VAL A 223 7.85 -4.10 16.58
N GLY A 224 8.46 -2.97 16.24
CA GLY A 224 7.92 -1.64 16.56
C GLY A 224 6.57 -1.41 15.89
N PHE A 225 6.45 -1.78 14.61
CA PHE A 225 5.19 -1.70 13.86
C PHE A 225 4.05 -2.45 14.56
N LEU A 226 4.27 -3.74 14.91
CA LEU A 226 3.25 -4.56 15.57
C LEU A 226 2.91 -4.05 16.99
N ALA A 227 3.87 -3.53 17.74
CA ALA A 227 3.63 -2.97 19.06
C ALA A 227 2.66 -1.77 18.99
N HIS A 228 2.93 -0.81 18.10
CA HIS A 228 2.07 0.35 17.91
C HIS A 228 0.71 -0.01 17.31
N LEU A 229 0.68 -0.92 16.32
CA LEU A 229 -0.57 -1.38 15.72
C LEU A 229 -1.47 -2.08 16.75
N LYS A 230 -0.94 -3.01 17.56
CA LYS A 230 -1.71 -3.71 18.60
C LYS A 230 -2.23 -2.74 19.66
N ASN A 231 -1.39 -1.79 20.11
CA ASN A 231 -1.82 -0.77 21.06
C ASN A 231 -2.98 0.07 20.53
N PHE A 232 -2.90 0.48 19.26
CA PHE A 232 -3.98 1.23 18.60
C PHE A 232 -5.26 0.40 18.49
N LEU A 233 -5.17 -0.87 18.07
CA LEU A 233 -6.31 -1.78 17.94
C LEU A 233 -7.02 -1.99 19.29
N HIS A 234 -6.29 -2.16 20.39
CA HIS A 234 -6.88 -2.25 21.74
C HIS A 234 -7.58 -0.97 22.19
N GLY A 235 -7.18 0.18 21.65
CA GLY A 235 -7.80 1.47 21.98
C GLY A 235 -9.06 1.80 21.18
N VAL A 236 -9.36 1.07 20.08
CA VAL A 236 -10.53 1.27 19.22
C VAL A 236 -11.59 0.17 19.38
N SER A 237 -11.23 -0.93 20.06
CA SER A 237 -12.14 -2.06 20.37
C SER A 237 -13.03 -1.76 21.54
#